data_1ceaf3bd2e4080c003e5d760c0d819e9
#
_entry.id   1ceaf3bd2e4080c003e5d760c0d819e9
#
_cell.length_a   1.000
_cell.length_b   1.000
_cell.length_c   1.000
_cell.angle_alpha   90.00
_cell.angle_beta   90.00
_cell.angle_gamma   90.00
#
_symmetry.space_group_name_H-M   'P 1'
#
loop_
_entity.id
_entity.type
_entity.pdbx_description
1 polymer ?
#
loop_
_entity_poly.entity_id
_entity_poly.type
_entity_poly.pdbx_seq_one_letter_code
_entity_poly.pdbx_strand_id
1 'polypeptide(L)'
;MSAELAVRAATAADTVQWNAFVLAHPEATFFHRAEWSQVLQRAFGHVPHFLLAERAGQVVGVLPLAELKSPLFGHSLVSTPFCVYGGVLATDAAVQTALESAAVALGERLGVAHVEFRNQVPRREDWHRKDLYVTFRKALAADDEAELTAIPRKARAEVRKGLKNGLVATVSRDPKEWFELYAESLRNLGTPVFSRRYAEVLLDVFGEDCEVLTLHSAAGIPLTSVLSFYFRGEVLPYYGGGGAAARSTGAHDLMYYEVMRRARALGCHSFDFGRSKRGTGSYSFKKNMGFTETPLAYEYRLVKAAEMPNLSPTNPKYSLLINAWQRLPLWATKLVGPPLARSLG
;
A
#
# COMPACT_ATOMS: atom_id res chain seq x y z
N MET A 1 3.77 37.43 -19.11
CA MET A 1 2.46 36.91 -18.67
C MET A 1 2.72 35.48 -18.15
N SER A 2 2.48 35.20 -16.87
CA SER A 2 2.57 33.80 -16.37
C SER A 2 1.45 32.99 -17.03
N ALA A 3 1.80 31.84 -17.59
CA ALA A 3 0.80 30.96 -18.18
C ALA A 3 -0.24 30.56 -17.12
N GLU A 4 -1.50 30.58 -17.50
CA GLU A 4 -2.63 30.25 -16.63
C GLU A 4 -2.53 28.80 -16.11
N LEU A 5 -2.77 28.63 -14.81
CA LEU A 5 -2.84 27.32 -14.17
C LEU A 5 -4.25 26.74 -14.33
N ALA A 6 -4.36 25.60 -14.96
CA ALA A 6 -5.63 24.86 -15.12
C ALA A 6 -5.60 23.52 -14.40
N VAL A 7 -6.68 23.18 -13.70
CA VAL A 7 -6.87 21.83 -13.08
C VAL A 7 -8.05 21.16 -13.75
N ARG A 8 -7.85 19.95 -14.22
CA ARG A 8 -8.88 19.13 -14.88
C ARG A 8 -8.83 17.66 -14.49
N ALA A 9 -9.85 16.92 -14.83
CA ALA A 9 -9.82 15.47 -14.76
C ALA A 9 -8.83 14.92 -15.80
N ALA A 10 -8.01 13.94 -15.37
CA ALA A 10 -7.14 13.22 -16.27
C ALA A 10 -7.94 12.19 -17.08
N THR A 11 -7.50 11.94 -18.29
CA THR A 11 -8.05 10.96 -19.23
C THR A 11 -7.00 9.88 -19.55
N ALA A 12 -7.37 8.84 -20.27
CA ALA A 12 -6.42 7.83 -20.71
C ALA A 12 -5.30 8.41 -21.62
N ALA A 13 -5.57 9.48 -22.36
CA ALA A 13 -4.59 10.15 -23.20
C ALA A 13 -3.47 10.84 -22.38
N ASP A 14 -3.74 11.17 -21.13
CA ASP A 14 -2.78 11.84 -20.25
C ASP A 14 -1.76 10.89 -19.59
N THR A 15 -1.96 9.57 -19.70
CA THR A 15 -1.15 8.55 -19.00
C THR A 15 0.36 8.75 -19.18
N VAL A 16 0.80 9.04 -20.40
CA VAL A 16 2.23 9.22 -20.72
C VAL A 16 2.80 10.45 -20.01
N GLN A 17 2.11 11.60 -20.11
CA GLN A 17 2.56 12.85 -19.50
C GLN A 17 2.45 12.79 -17.96
N TRP A 18 1.39 12.17 -17.44
CA TRP A 18 1.23 11.88 -16.01
C TRP A 18 2.41 11.09 -15.46
N ASN A 19 2.71 9.95 -16.07
CA ASN A 19 3.79 9.09 -15.62
C ASN A 19 5.18 9.73 -15.79
N ALA A 20 5.39 10.53 -16.85
CA ALA A 20 6.63 11.30 -17.01
C ALA A 20 6.81 12.29 -15.86
N PHE A 21 5.76 13.02 -15.47
CA PHE A 21 5.78 13.91 -14.30
C PHE A 21 6.05 13.13 -13.00
N VAL A 22 5.35 12.01 -12.78
CA VAL A 22 5.54 11.15 -11.61
C VAL A 22 6.97 10.63 -11.52
N LEU A 23 7.55 10.17 -12.63
CA LEU A 23 8.93 9.68 -12.66
C LEU A 23 9.97 10.76 -12.33
N ALA A 24 9.71 12.00 -12.72
CA ALA A 24 10.61 13.13 -12.49
C ALA A 24 10.45 13.77 -11.11
N HIS A 25 9.26 13.66 -10.47
CA HIS A 25 8.98 14.35 -9.22
C HIS A 25 9.66 13.66 -8.01
N PRO A 26 10.45 14.37 -7.17
CA PRO A 26 11.24 13.76 -6.08
C PRO A 26 10.39 13.05 -5.03
N GLU A 27 9.21 13.55 -4.70
CA GLU A 27 8.30 12.98 -3.70
C GLU A 27 7.39 11.88 -4.24
N ALA A 28 7.49 11.54 -5.53
CA ALA A 28 6.65 10.53 -6.13
C ALA A 28 6.93 9.13 -5.57
N THR A 29 5.87 8.36 -5.47
CA THR A 29 5.91 6.95 -5.07
C THR A 29 5.22 6.09 -6.14
N PHE A 30 5.38 4.79 -6.04
CA PHE A 30 4.69 3.82 -6.89
C PHE A 30 3.17 4.07 -6.99
N PHE A 31 2.57 4.60 -5.92
CA PHE A 31 1.12 4.80 -5.80
C PHE A 31 0.59 6.06 -6.50
N HIS A 32 1.49 6.87 -7.10
CA HIS A 32 1.11 8.00 -7.96
C HIS A 32 1.01 7.64 -9.44
N ARG A 33 1.38 6.42 -9.82
CA ARG A 33 1.31 5.96 -11.22
C ARG A 33 -0.13 5.98 -11.75
N ALA A 34 -0.29 6.41 -13.00
CA ALA A 34 -1.61 6.50 -13.65
C ALA A 34 -2.35 5.16 -13.73
N GLU A 35 -1.60 4.06 -13.80
CA GLU A 35 -2.11 2.69 -13.90
C GLU A 35 -2.97 2.28 -12.71
N TRP A 36 -2.84 2.93 -11.56
CA TRP A 36 -3.73 2.70 -10.42
C TRP A 36 -5.19 2.96 -10.75
N SER A 37 -5.50 3.85 -11.72
CA SER A 37 -6.87 4.04 -12.21
C SER A 37 -7.47 2.76 -12.75
N GLN A 38 -6.70 1.99 -13.52
CA GLN A 38 -7.13 0.69 -14.06
C GLN A 38 -7.29 -0.36 -12.96
N VAL A 39 -6.38 -0.39 -11.98
CA VAL A 39 -6.49 -1.30 -10.84
C VAL A 39 -7.79 -1.06 -10.06
N LEU A 40 -8.10 0.20 -9.75
CA LEU A 40 -9.30 0.58 -9.00
C LEU A 40 -10.59 0.19 -9.73
N GLN A 41 -10.62 0.35 -11.05
CA GLN A 41 -11.76 -0.05 -11.88
C GLN A 41 -11.86 -1.57 -12.02
N ARG A 42 -10.78 -2.24 -12.43
CA ARG A 42 -10.80 -3.66 -12.82
C ARG A 42 -10.92 -4.61 -11.64
N ALA A 43 -10.31 -4.25 -10.49
CA ALA A 43 -10.32 -5.09 -9.29
C ALA A 43 -11.51 -4.82 -8.38
N PHE A 44 -11.95 -3.57 -8.28
CA PHE A 44 -12.94 -3.15 -7.28
C PHE A 44 -14.20 -2.52 -7.89
N GLY A 45 -14.16 -2.08 -9.14
CA GLY A 45 -15.25 -1.33 -9.75
C GLY A 45 -15.44 0.08 -9.18
N HIS A 46 -14.38 0.65 -8.58
CA HIS A 46 -14.39 2.03 -8.10
C HIS A 46 -14.19 3.01 -9.25
N VAL A 47 -14.75 4.20 -9.10
CA VAL A 47 -14.61 5.29 -10.08
C VAL A 47 -13.36 6.10 -9.73
N PRO A 48 -12.32 6.11 -10.57
CA PRO A 48 -11.18 6.98 -10.39
C PRO A 48 -11.54 8.42 -10.81
N HIS A 49 -11.04 9.38 -10.04
CA HIS A 49 -11.18 10.81 -10.27
C HIS A 49 -9.79 11.47 -10.24
N PHE A 50 -8.90 11.00 -11.09
CA PHE A 50 -7.54 11.51 -11.16
C PHE A 50 -7.55 12.96 -11.65
N LEU A 51 -6.91 13.86 -10.90
CA LEU A 51 -6.81 15.28 -11.24
C LEU A 51 -5.39 15.61 -11.70
N LEU A 52 -5.31 16.43 -12.73
CA LEU A 52 -4.07 16.88 -13.36
C LEU A 52 -4.07 18.40 -13.40
N ALA A 53 -2.96 19.03 -13.00
CA ALA A 53 -2.71 20.44 -13.10
C ALA A 53 -1.75 20.73 -14.26
N GLU A 54 -2.10 21.68 -15.11
CA GLU A 54 -1.31 22.08 -16.27
C GLU A 54 -1.00 23.58 -16.25
N ARG A 55 0.19 23.93 -16.74
CA ARG A 55 0.62 25.29 -16.99
C ARG A 55 1.36 25.33 -18.34
N ALA A 56 0.90 26.16 -19.28
CA ALA A 56 1.43 26.19 -20.64
C ALA A 56 1.47 24.82 -21.35
N GLY A 57 0.47 23.97 -21.14
CA GLY A 57 0.40 22.62 -21.73
C GLY A 57 1.35 21.58 -21.09
N GLN A 58 2.02 21.93 -20.00
CA GLN A 58 2.91 21.05 -19.26
C GLN A 58 2.23 20.59 -17.97
N VAL A 59 2.35 19.31 -17.62
CA VAL A 59 1.89 18.80 -16.33
C VAL A 59 2.79 19.34 -15.23
N VAL A 60 2.19 20.05 -14.28
CA VAL A 60 2.87 20.65 -13.12
C VAL A 60 2.38 20.10 -11.79
N GLY A 61 1.36 19.21 -11.80
CA GLY A 61 0.89 18.52 -10.61
C GLY A 61 -0.13 17.43 -10.92
N VAL A 62 -0.20 16.44 -10.03
CA VAL A 62 -1.12 15.31 -10.14
C VAL A 62 -1.70 14.93 -8.78
N LEU A 63 -2.93 14.42 -8.77
CA LEU A 63 -3.60 13.89 -7.58
C LEU A 63 -4.48 12.70 -7.96
N PRO A 64 -4.08 11.45 -7.63
CA PRO A 64 -4.84 10.24 -7.92
C PRO A 64 -5.95 10.03 -6.88
N LEU A 65 -7.17 10.38 -7.20
CA LEU A 65 -8.35 10.21 -6.34
C LEU A 65 -9.25 9.07 -6.81
N ALA A 66 -9.97 8.44 -5.88
CA ALA A 66 -11.08 7.56 -6.21
C ALA A 66 -12.24 7.68 -5.23
N GLU A 67 -13.44 7.48 -5.75
CA GLU A 67 -14.67 7.45 -4.98
C GLU A 67 -14.86 6.08 -4.33
N LEU A 68 -15.00 6.06 -3.02
CA LEU A 68 -15.38 4.89 -2.24
C LEU A 68 -16.81 5.08 -1.72
N LYS A 69 -17.72 4.22 -2.16
CA LYS A 69 -19.12 4.26 -1.76
C LYS A 69 -19.58 2.91 -1.25
N SER A 70 -20.04 2.88 0.00
CA SER A 70 -20.48 1.67 0.67
C SER A 70 -21.63 1.96 1.63
N PRO A 71 -22.69 1.13 1.64
CA PRO A 71 -23.77 1.26 2.64
C PRO A 71 -23.29 1.08 4.08
N LEU A 72 -22.19 0.31 4.29
CA LEU A 72 -21.67 -0.01 5.62
C LEU A 72 -20.59 0.98 6.10
N PHE A 73 -19.77 1.50 5.18
CA PHE A 73 -18.57 2.28 5.51
C PHE A 73 -18.65 3.74 5.04
N GLY A 74 -19.79 4.14 4.46
CA GLY A 74 -20.04 5.51 4.06
C GLY A 74 -19.57 5.83 2.65
N HIS A 75 -19.41 7.14 2.38
CA HIS A 75 -19.08 7.68 1.07
C HIS A 75 -17.93 8.68 1.22
N SER A 76 -16.82 8.43 0.57
CA SER A 76 -15.61 9.26 0.67
C SER A 76 -14.87 9.35 -0.66
N LEU A 77 -14.07 10.40 -0.80
CA LEU A 77 -13.12 10.58 -1.88
C LEU A 77 -11.71 10.44 -1.30
N VAL A 78 -10.93 9.48 -1.77
CA VAL A 78 -9.66 9.11 -1.15
C VAL A 78 -8.54 9.14 -2.18
N SER A 79 -7.40 9.72 -1.82
CA SER A 79 -6.22 9.67 -2.66
C SER A 79 -5.61 8.26 -2.63
N THR A 80 -5.55 7.63 -3.78
CA THR A 80 -5.15 6.23 -4.03
C THR A 80 -5.57 5.28 -2.90
N PRO A 81 -6.88 4.96 -2.78
CA PRO A 81 -7.37 4.04 -1.76
C PRO A 81 -6.64 2.69 -1.86
N PHE A 82 -6.56 1.96 -0.72
CA PHE A 82 -5.81 0.71 -0.53
C PHE A 82 -4.28 0.87 -0.53
N CYS A 83 -3.77 2.06 -0.86
CA CYS A 83 -2.36 2.38 -0.91
C CYS A 83 -1.91 3.13 0.33
N VAL A 84 -0.60 3.14 0.58
CA VAL A 84 -0.01 3.79 1.74
C VAL A 84 0.26 5.28 1.49
N TYR A 85 0.48 5.64 0.24
CA TYR A 85 0.71 7.00 -0.24
C TYR A 85 -0.23 7.30 -1.41
N GLY A 86 -0.14 8.50 -1.97
CA GLY A 86 -0.93 8.92 -3.12
C GLY A 86 -1.50 10.33 -2.94
N GLY A 87 -0.90 11.13 -2.06
CA GLY A 87 -1.26 12.53 -1.86
C GLY A 87 -0.94 13.42 -3.08
N VAL A 88 -0.97 14.72 -2.87
CA VAL A 88 -0.69 15.68 -3.95
C VAL A 88 0.79 15.65 -4.33
N LEU A 89 1.09 15.58 -5.63
CA LEU A 89 2.38 15.94 -6.19
C LEU A 89 2.24 17.25 -6.97
N ALA A 90 3.08 18.25 -6.66
CA ALA A 90 2.99 19.56 -7.24
C ALA A 90 4.37 20.22 -7.32
N THR A 91 4.61 20.99 -8.39
CA THR A 91 5.87 21.73 -8.58
C THR A 91 6.03 22.91 -7.61
N ASP A 92 4.91 23.45 -7.13
CA ASP A 92 4.87 24.60 -6.22
C ASP A 92 3.58 24.63 -5.37
N ALA A 93 3.55 25.48 -4.35
CA ALA A 93 2.43 25.62 -3.42
C ALA A 93 1.12 26.08 -4.09
N ALA A 94 1.19 26.87 -5.16
CA ALA A 94 0.00 27.33 -5.88
C ALA A 94 -0.66 26.17 -6.62
N VAL A 95 0.14 25.30 -7.25
CA VAL A 95 -0.34 24.06 -7.91
C VAL A 95 -0.94 23.10 -6.87
N GLN A 96 -0.26 22.92 -5.73
CA GLN A 96 -0.78 22.10 -4.64
C GLN A 96 -2.15 22.61 -4.19
N THR A 97 -2.28 23.89 -3.87
CA THR A 97 -3.54 24.49 -3.42
C THR A 97 -4.65 24.36 -4.47
N ALA A 98 -4.33 24.49 -5.74
CA ALA A 98 -5.30 24.34 -6.83
C ALA A 98 -5.84 22.90 -6.93
N LEU A 99 -4.95 21.89 -6.85
CA LEU A 99 -5.34 20.47 -6.84
C LEU A 99 -6.18 20.12 -5.61
N GLU A 100 -5.78 20.56 -4.42
CA GLU A 100 -6.52 20.35 -3.18
C GLU A 100 -7.91 21.00 -3.23
N SER A 101 -8.01 22.24 -3.71
CA SER A 101 -9.27 22.95 -3.89
C SER A 101 -10.20 22.25 -4.89
N ALA A 102 -9.65 21.78 -6.01
CA ALA A 102 -10.40 21.01 -7.01
C ALA A 102 -10.92 19.68 -6.45
N ALA A 103 -10.11 18.99 -5.63
CA ALA A 103 -10.50 17.75 -4.95
C ALA A 103 -11.63 17.99 -3.94
N VAL A 104 -11.57 19.07 -3.16
CA VAL A 104 -12.62 19.45 -2.21
C VAL A 104 -13.91 19.78 -2.95
N ALA A 105 -13.85 20.62 -4.00
CA ALA A 105 -15.01 20.95 -4.82
C ALA A 105 -15.61 19.72 -5.51
N LEU A 106 -14.79 18.75 -5.92
CA LEU A 106 -15.26 17.46 -6.42
C LEU A 106 -15.99 16.68 -5.31
N GLY A 107 -15.42 16.61 -4.11
CA GLY A 107 -16.03 15.95 -2.96
C GLY A 107 -17.40 16.56 -2.60
N GLU A 108 -17.54 17.88 -2.67
CA GLU A 108 -18.80 18.61 -2.47
C GLU A 108 -19.84 18.23 -3.53
N ARG A 109 -19.47 18.22 -4.81
CA ARG A 109 -20.36 17.81 -5.92
C ARG A 109 -20.82 16.36 -5.79
N LEU A 110 -19.90 15.45 -5.40
CA LEU A 110 -20.22 14.04 -5.17
C LEU A 110 -21.03 13.83 -3.89
N GLY A 111 -21.01 14.79 -2.98
CA GLY A 111 -21.69 14.74 -1.71
C GLY A 111 -21.07 13.72 -0.74
N VAL A 112 -19.75 13.59 -0.76
CA VAL A 112 -19.01 12.68 0.12
C VAL A 112 -19.02 13.15 1.58
N ALA A 113 -18.76 12.24 2.51
CA ALA A 113 -18.59 12.60 3.92
C ALA A 113 -17.30 13.41 4.14
N HIS A 114 -16.21 13.00 3.48
CA HIS A 114 -14.91 13.66 3.56
C HIS A 114 -14.04 13.36 2.33
N VAL A 115 -13.01 14.17 2.15
CA VAL A 115 -11.89 13.91 1.24
C VAL A 115 -10.66 13.54 2.09
N GLU A 116 -9.98 12.43 1.77
CA GLU A 116 -8.77 11.94 2.43
C GLU A 116 -7.56 12.08 1.51
N PHE A 117 -6.51 12.73 2.01
CA PHE A 117 -5.23 12.88 1.32
C PHE A 117 -4.15 12.07 2.05
N ARG A 118 -3.56 11.10 1.37
CA ARG A 118 -2.49 10.23 1.92
C ARG A 118 -1.11 10.83 1.68
N ASN A 119 -0.88 11.96 2.33
CA ASN A 119 0.38 12.68 2.25
C ASN A 119 1.47 12.00 3.08
N GLN A 120 2.74 12.11 2.63
CA GLN A 120 3.89 11.63 3.41
C GLN A 120 4.26 12.63 4.52
N VAL A 121 4.06 13.92 4.25
CA VAL A 121 4.31 15.03 5.19
C VAL A 121 3.08 15.90 5.30
N PRO A 122 2.89 16.62 6.42
CA PRO A 122 1.78 17.56 6.57
C PRO A 122 1.82 18.65 5.50
N ARG A 123 0.66 18.97 4.93
CA ARG A 123 0.50 20.01 3.90
C ARG A 123 -0.39 21.16 4.37
N ARG A 124 -1.35 20.87 5.24
CA ARG A 124 -2.36 21.84 5.68
C ARG A 124 -2.50 21.84 7.21
N GLU A 125 -2.33 22.98 7.83
CA GLU A 125 -2.50 23.13 9.29
C GLU A 125 -3.97 23.18 9.71
N ASP A 126 -4.84 23.65 8.80
CA ASP A 126 -6.28 23.82 9.02
C ASP A 126 -7.11 22.55 8.79
N TRP A 127 -6.48 21.44 8.36
CA TRP A 127 -7.18 20.18 8.11
C TRP A 127 -7.01 19.18 9.26
N HIS A 128 -8.01 18.34 9.45
CA HIS A 128 -7.90 17.24 10.40
C HIS A 128 -6.82 16.25 9.97
N ARG A 129 -6.08 15.70 10.93
CA ARG A 129 -5.00 14.74 10.67
C ARG A 129 -5.10 13.53 11.58
N LYS A 130 -4.73 12.35 11.05
CA LYS A 130 -4.55 11.13 11.84
C LYS A 130 -3.06 10.84 12.02
N ASP A 131 -2.60 10.84 13.27
CA ASP A 131 -1.21 10.55 13.66
C ASP A 131 -1.00 9.06 14.01
N LEU A 132 -1.88 8.20 13.52
CA LEU A 132 -1.93 6.79 13.88
C LEU A 132 -0.91 5.95 13.13
N TYR A 133 -0.54 6.39 11.94
CA TYR A 133 0.21 5.61 10.98
C TYR A 133 1.66 6.10 10.84
N VAL A 134 2.55 5.12 10.68
CA VAL A 134 3.95 5.35 10.35
C VAL A 134 4.34 4.48 9.16
N THR A 135 5.35 4.90 8.41
CA THR A 135 6.03 4.06 7.43
C THR A 135 7.42 3.67 7.94
N PHE A 136 8.04 2.70 7.27
CA PHE A 136 9.34 2.17 7.61
C PHE A 136 10.18 2.04 6.36
N ARG A 137 11.27 2.78 6.29
CA ARG A 137 12.21 2.75 5.17
C ARG A 137 13.64 2.56 5.65
N LYS A 138 14.47 1.92 4.82
CA LYS A 138 15.92 1.90 4.99
C LYS A 138 16.61 1.78 3.64
N ALA A 139 17.87 2.20 3.57
CA ALA A 139 18.75 1.85 2.47
C ALA A 139 19.07 0.35 2.51
N LEU A 140 19.19 -0.28 1.35
CA LEU A 140 19.71 -1.63 1.21
C LEU A 140 21.25 -1.59 1.37
N ALA A 141 21.81 -2.60 2.03
CA ALA A 141 23.24 -2.74 2.16
C ALA A 141 23.89 -3.16 0.82
N ALA A 142 25.23 -3.04 0.73
CA ALA A 142 25.95 -3.28 -0.51
C ALA A 142 25.90 -4.74 -0.99
N ASP A 143 25.86 -5.69 -0.05
CA ASP A 143 25.87 -7.12 -0.33
C ASP A 143 25.05 -7.93 0.67
N ASP A 144 24.97 -9.24 0.48
CA ASP A 144 24.17 -10.16 1.30
C ASP A 144 24.70 -10.26 2.73
N GLU A 145 26.00 -10.23 2.93
CA GLU A 145 26.62 -10.35 4.27
C GLU A 145 26.41 -9.06 5.06
N ALA A 146 26.63 -7.92 4.43
CA ALA A 146 26.37 -6.60 5.02
C ALA A 146 24.89 -6.44 5.39
N GLU A 147 23.98 -6.87 4.50
CA GLU A 147 22.52 -6.82 4.77
C GLU A 147 22.15 -7.72 5.96
N LEU A 148 22.65 -8.96 5.98
CA LEU A 148 22.40 -9.89 7.09
C LEU A 148 22.96 -9.35 8.41
N THR A 149 24.11 -8.69 8.36
CA THR A 149 24.78 -8.10 9.54
C THR A 149 24.02 -6.87 10.06
N ALA A 150 23.44 -6.07 9.16
CA ALA A 150 22.63 -4.90 9.50
C ALA A 150 21.30 -5.27 10.19
N ILE A 151 20.78 -6.48 9.98
CA ILE A 151 19.58 -6.97 10.69
C ILE A 151 19.93 -7.18 12.18
N PRO A 152 19.12 -6.66 13.14
CA PRO A 152 19.35 -6.84 14.56
C PRO A 152 19.45 -8.31 14.97
N ARG A 153 20.28 -8.59 15.99
CA ARG A 153 20.69 -9.95 16.40
C ARG A 153 19.53 -10.95 16.49
N LYS A 154 18.39 -10.54 17.06
CA LYS A 154 17.24 -11.44 17.26
C LYS A 154 16.59 -11.83 15.91
N ALA A 155 16.27 -10.88 15.07
CA ALA A 155 15.69 -11.14 13.74
C ALA A 155 16.71 -11.85 12.82
N ARG A 156 17.99 -11.47 12.87
CA ARG A 156 19.06 -12.17 12.16
C ARG A 156 19.19 -13.66 12.54
N ALA A 157 18.93 -14.00 13.81
CA ALA A 157 18.89 -15.39 14.23
C ALA A 157 17.74 -16.18 13.57
N GLU A 158 16.57 -15.56 13.40
CA GLU A 158 15.45 -16.17 12.66
C GLU A 158 15.76 -16.30 11.16
N VAL A 159 16.39 -15.32 10.53
CA VAL A 159 16.88 -15.44 9.13
C VAL A 159 17.81 -16.63 8.98
N ARG A 160 18.84 -16.74 9.87
CA ARG A 160 19.78 -17.87 9.86
C ARG A 160 19.12 -19.21 10.10
N LYS A 161 18.10 -19.25 10.95
CA LYS A 161 17.29 -20.44 11.19
C LYS A 161 16.55 -20.88 9.92
N GLY A 162 15.94 -19.95 9.18
CA GLY A 162 15.29 -20.24 7.91
C GLY A 162 16.29 -20.80 6.88
N LEU A 163 17.46 -20.19 6.75
CA LEU A 163 18.55 -20.68 5.89
C LEU A 163 19.00 -22.10 6.30
N LYS A 164 19.19 -22.35 7.59
CA LYS A 164 19.58 -23.66 8.12
C LYS A 164 18.51 -24.74 7.88
N ASN A 165 17.24 -24.35 7.89
CA ASN A 165 16.10 -25.24 7.62
C ASN A 165 15.94 -25.56 6.11
N GLY A 166 16.82 -25.04 5.24
CA GLY A 166 16.80 -25.31 3.80
C GLY A 166 15.55 -24.71 3.13
N LEU A 167 15.05 -23.58 3.61
CA LEU A 167 13.93 -22.90 2.96
C LEU A 167 14.39 -22.30 1.61
N VAL A 168 13.55 -22.46 0.59
CA VAL A 168 13.84 -22.03 -0.78
C VAL A 168 12.90 -20.91 -1.21
N ALA A 169 13.45 -19.81 -1.72
CA ALA A 169 12.70 -18.71 -2.28
C ALA A 169 12.43 -18.96 -3.78
N THR A 170 11.19 -18.75 -4.19
CA THR A 170 10.80 -18.74 -5.61
C THR A 170 10.10 -17.45 -5.95
N VAL A 171 10.32 -16.94 -7.16
CA VAL A 171 9.66 -15.75 -7.69
C VAL A 171 8.69 -16.18 -8.78
N SER A 172 7.48 -15.65 -8.74
CA SER A 172 6.40 -16.02 -9.65
C SER A 172 5.52 -14.82 -9.99
N ARG A 173 4.79 -14.94 -11.09
CA ARG A 173 3.69 -14.02 -11.45
C ARG A 173 2.32 -14.71 -11.35
N ASP A 174 2.27 -15.93 -10.79
CA ASP A 174 1.04 -16.61 -10.41
C ASP A 174 0.73 -16.31 -8.93
N PRO A 175 -0.39 -15.61 -8.60
CA PRO A 175 -0.71 -15.26 -7.23
C PRO A 175 -1.40 -16.39 -6.44
N LYS A 176 -1.48 -17.60 -6.97
CA LYS A 176 -2.29 -18.69 -6.37
C LYS A 176 -1.81 -19.06 -4.96
N GLU A 177 -0.54 -19.41 -4.81
CA GLU A 177 0.03 -19.77 -3.50
C GLU A 177 0.04 -18.57 -2.54
N TRP A 178 0.43 -17.41 -3.06
CA TRP A 178 0.38 -16.16 -2.29
C TRP A 178 -1.02 -15.91 -1.72
N PHE A 179 -2.06 -16.07 -2.53
CA PHE A 179 -3.44 -15.79 -2.10
C PHE A 179 -3.88 -16.69 -0.95
N GLU A 180 -3.54 -17.98 -0.98
CA GLU A 180 -3.87 -18.91 0.10
C GLU A 180 -3.20 -18.51 1.43
N LEU A 181 -1.88 -18.24 1.39
CA LEU A 181 -1.10 -17.83 2.55
C LEU A 181 -1.53 -16.45 3.08
N TYR A 182 -1.79 -15.50 2.18
CA TYR A 182 -2.25 -14.16 2.54
C TYR A 182 -3.65 -14.19 3.15
N ALA A 183 -4.57 -14.96 2.59
CA ALA A 183 -5.92 -15.12 3.11
C ALA A 183 -5.93 -15.77 4.51
N GLU A 184 -5.11 -16.79 4.74
CA GLU A 184 -4.94 -17.39 6.07
C GLU A 184 -4.41 -16.37 7.07
N SER A 185 -3.39 -15.61 6.69
CA SER A 185 -2.80 -14.57 7.54
C SER A 185 -3.83 -13.50 7.92
N LEU A 186 -4.59 -12.97 6.95
CA LEU A 186 -5.60 -11.95 7.20
C LEU A 186 -6.78 -12.47 8.05
N ARG A 187 -7.23 -13.72 7.82
CA ARG A 187 -8.23 -14.34 8.71
C ARG A 187 -7.74 -14.36 10.15
N ASN A 188 -6.50 -14.79 10.37
CA ASN A 188 -5.90 -14.87 11.71
C ASN A 188 -5.74 -13.48 12.36
N LEU A 189 -5.60 -12.41 11.57
CA LEU A 189 -5.59 -11.03 12.03
C LEU A 189 -6.99 -10.43 12.21
N GLY A 190 -8.06 -11.13 11.80
CA GLY A 190 -9.42 -10.62 11.86
C GLY A 190 -9.74 -9.56 10.80
N THR A 191 -9.02 -9.56 9.67
CA THR A 191 -9.14 -8.60 8.59
C THR A 191 -9.72 -9.27 7.34
N PRO A 192 -10.71 -8.67 6.66
CA PRO A 192 -11.20 -9.16 5.38
C PRO A 192 -10.09 -9.18 4.31
N VAL A 193 -10.02 -10.27 3.56
CA VAL A 193 -9.06 -10.43 2.46
C VAL A 193 -9.62 -9.85 1.16
N PHE A 194 -8.76 -9.26 0.32
CA PHE A 194 -9.09 -8.92 -1.06
C PHE A 194 -9.33 -10.18 -1.90
N SER A 195 -9.97 -10.02 -3.07
CA SER A 195 -10.12 -11.14 -4.01
C SER A 195 -8.75 -11.51 -4.63
N ARG A 196 -8.58 -12.78 -5.05
CA ARG A 196 -7.41 -13.19 -5.84
C ARG A 196 -7.30 -12.36 -7.14
N ARG A 197 -8.44 -11.99 -7.74
CA ARG A 197 -8.49 -11.11 -8.91
C ARG A 197 -7.75 -9.79 -8.69
N TYR A 198 -7.72 -9.26 -7.47
CA TYR A 198 -6.96 -8.04 -7.19
C TYR A 198 -5.46 -8.24 -7.45
N ALA A 199 -4.88 -9.33 -6.96
CA ALA A 199 -3.48 -9.64 -7.24
C ALA A 199 -3.22 -9.95 -8.72
N GLU A 200 -4.14 -10.67 -9.39
CA GLU A 200 -4.07 -10.92 -10.83
C GLU A 200 -4.05 -9.60 -11.63
N VAL A 201 -4.90 -8.63 -11.25
CA VAL A 201 -4.93 -7.30 -11.87
C VAL A 201 -3.65 -6.50 -11.58
N LEU A 202 -3.11 -6.55 -10.35
CA LEU A 202 -1.84 -5.89 -10.03
C LEU A 202 -0.69 -6.42 -10.87
N LEU A 203 -0.55 -7.73 -10.97
CA LEU A 203 0.48 -8.40 -11.77
C LEU A 203 0.34 -8.10 -13.27
N ASP A 204 -0.89 -8.06 -13.80
CA ASP A 204 -1.16 -7.72 -15.19
C ASP A 204 -0.85 -6.25 -15.51
N VAL A 205 -1.37 -5.33 -14.68
CA VAL A 205 -1.27 -3.88 -14.92
C VAL A 205 0.15 -3.35 -14.73
N PHE A 206 0.88 -3.83 -13.72
CA PHE A 206 2.22 -3.33 -13.41
C PHE A 206 3.36 -4.13 -14.02
N GLY A 207 3.05 -5.27 -14.65
CA GLY A 207 4.05 -6.03 -15.37
C GLY A 207 5.26 -6.41 -14.51
N GLU A 208 6.45 -6.12 -14.97
CA GLU A 208 7.71 -6.47 -14.30
C GLU A 208 7.93 -5.67 -13.00
N ASP A 209 7.19 -4.57 -12.80
CA ASP A 209 7.23 -3.80 -11.57
C ASP A 209 6.40 -4.41 -10.41
N CYS A 210 5.85 -5.62 -10.61
CA CYS A 210 5.08 -6.35 -9.61
C CYS A 210 5.35 -7.84 -9.69
N GLU A 211 5.77 -8.46 -8.58
CA GLU A 211 6.02 -9.90 -8.51
C GLU A 211 5.63 -10.48 -7.15
N VAL A 212 5.56 -11.80 -7.08
CA VAL A 212 5.33 -12.57 -5.85
C VAL A 212 6.58 -13.36 -5.52
N LEU A 213 7.06 -13.23 -4.28
CA LEU A 213 8.10 -14.09 -3.72
C LEU A 213 7.47 -15.03 -2.70
N THR A 214 7.66 -16.33 -2.85
CA THR A 214 7.17 -17.37 -1.92
C THR A 214 8.34 -18.17 -1.38
N LEU A 215 8.36 -18.39 -0.05
CA LEU A 215 9.27 -19.33 0.59
C LEU A 215 8.59 -20.68 0.77
N HIS A 216 9.31 -21.72 0.35
CA HIS A 216 8.91 -23.13 0.49
C HIS A 216 9.82 -23.84 1.47
N SER A 217 9.29 -24.86 2.14
CA SER A 217 10.10 -25.84 2.88
C SER A 217 10.94 -26.67 1.91
N ALA A 218 11.92 -27.42 2.42
CA ALA A 218 12.68 -28.39 1.63
C ALA A 218 11.80 -29.45 0.96
N ALA A 219 10.59 -29.69 1.47
CA ALA A 219 9.59 -30.58 0.87
C ALA A 219 8.68 -29.91 -0.16
N GLY A 220 8.94 -28.65 -0.53
CA GLY A 220 8.14 -27.91 -1.50
C GLY A 220 6.82 -27.32 -0.95
N ILE A 221 6.61 -27.33 0.37
CA ILE A 221 5.38 -26.79 0.97
C ILE A 221 5.51 -25.28 1.10
N PRO A 222 4.58 -24.45 0.56
CA PRO A 222 4.61 -23.01 0.70
C PRO A 222 4.35 -22.59 2.15
N LEU A 223 5.19 -21.72 2.70
CA LEU A 223 5.16 -21.30 4.11
C LEU A 223 4.75 -19.85 4.28
N THR A 224 5.34 -18.96 3.48
CA THR A 224 5.08 -17.52 3.52
C THR A 224 5.31 -16.92 2.15
N SER A 225 4.57 -15.87 1.85
CA SER A 225 4.63 -15.22 0.54
C SER A 225 4.38 -13.73 0.64
N VAL A 226 4.95 -12.95 -0.28
CA VAL A 226 4.75 -11.51 -0.37
C VAL A 226 4.65 -11.06 -1.82
N LEU A 227 3.66 -10.20 -2.10
CA LEU A 227 3.56 -9.46 -3.35
C LEU A 227 4.28 -8.12 -3.15
N SER A 228 5.22 -7.83 -4.04
CA SER A 228 6.09 -6.67 -3.98
C SER A 228 5.96 -5.80 -5.23
N PHE A 229 6.16 -4.49 -5.05
CA PHE A 229 6.25 -3.52 -6.14
C PHE A 229 7.67 -2.96 -6.23
N TYR A 230 8.05 -2.52 -7.43
CA TYR A 230 9.35 -1.91 -7.72
C TYR A 230 9.15 -0.54 -8.39
N PHE A 231 9.82 0.49 -7.87
CA PHE A 231 9.71 1.84 -8.41
C PHE A 231 10.94 2.68 -8.10
N ARG A 232 11.61 3.20 -9.13
CA ARG A 232 12.74 4.13 -8.99
C ARG A 232 13.85 3.62 -8.02
N GLY A 233 14.19 2.35 -8.14
CA GLY A 233 15.22 1.75 -7.27
C GLY A 233 14.77 1.49 -5.83
N GLU A 234 13.46 1.53 -5.58
CA GLU A 234 12.85 1.15 -4.30
C GLU A 234 12.01 -0.12 -4.47
N VAL A 235 12.12 -1.06 -3.52
CA VAL A 235 11.23 -2.21 -3.39
C VAL A 235 10.22 -1.98 -2.27
N LEU A 236 8.97 -2.32 -2.55
CA LEU A 236 7.86 -2.22 -1.61
C LEU A 236 7.21 -3.61 -1.43
N PRO A 237 7.62 -4.44 -0.44
CA PRO A 237 6.94 -5.69 -0.12
C PRO A 237 5.61 -5.37 0.57
N TYR A 238 4.53 -5.42 -0.19
CA TYR A 238 3.29 -4.73 0.18
C TYR A 238 2.26 -5.63 0.82
N TYR A 239 1.99 -6.79 0.24
CA TYR A 239 0.99 -7.74 0.75
C TYR A 239 1.67 -9.05 1.14
N GLY A 240 2.15 -9.12 2.39
CA GLY A 240 2.79 -10.31 2.93
C GLY A 240 1.87 -11.13 3.83
N GLY A 241 2.00 -12.44 3.78
CA GLY A 241 1.29 -13.37 4.64
C GLY A 241 1.98 -14.70 4.75
N GLY A 242 1.59 -15.49 5.76
CA GLY A 242 2.12 -16.82 5.95
C GLY A 242 1.18 -17.72 6.74
N GLY A 243 1.27 -19.00 6.47
CA GLY A 243 0.53 -20.04 7.16
C GLY A 243 1.05 -20.34 8.57
N ALA A 244 0.32 -21.16 9.30
CA ALA A 244 0.71 -21.58 10.65
C ALA A 244 2.09 -22.26 10.70
N ALA A 245 2.45 -23.01 9.65
CA ALA A 245 3.73 -23.70 9.53
C ALA A 245 4.94 -22.76 9.46
N ALA A 246 4.76 -21.51 9.02
CA ALA A 246 5.83 -20.52 8.92
C ALA A 246 6.38 -20.06 10.29
N ARG A 247 5.57 -20.13 11.36
CA ARG A 247 5.88 -19.51 12.67
C ARG A 247 7.11 -20.09 13.36
N SER A 248 7.36 -21.39 13.22
CA SER A 248 8.47 -22.08 13.89
C SER A 248 9.72 -22.22 13.02
N THR A 249 9.70 -21.78 11.77
CA THR A 249 10.73 -22.10 10.78
C THR A 249 11.71 -20.97 10.49
N GLY A 250 11.42 -19.72 10.96
CA GLY A 250 12.15 -18.50 10.58
C GLY A 250 11.75 -17.97 9.20
N ALA A 251 10.66 -18.49 8.60
CA ALA A 251 10.28 -18.17 7.24
C ALA A 251 9.92 -16.68 7.02
N HIS A 252 9.25 -16.04 7.98
CA HIS A 252 8.88 -14.63 7.81
C HIS A 252 10.08 -13.70 7.72
N ASP A 253 11.05 -13.86 8.61
CA ASP A 253 12.26 -13.03 8.61
C ASP A 253 13.11 -13.32 7.37
N LEU A 254 13.25 -14.59 6.99
CA LEU A 254 13.97 -15.00 5.79
C LEU A 254 13.28 -14.46 4.52
N MET A 255 11.95 -14.47 4.45
CA MET A 255 11.23 -13.95 3.29
C MET A 255 11.61 -12.49 3.00
N TYR A 256 11.62 -11.62 4.00
CA TYR A 256 11.98 -10.22 3.78
C TYR A 256 13.47 -10.04 3.50
N TYR A 257 14.33 -10.88 4.06
CA TYR A 257 15.75 -10.92 3.68
C TYR A 257 15.92 -11.34 2.21
N GLU A 258 15.20 -12.34 1.73
CA GLU A 258 15.22 -12.75 0.31
C GLU A 258 14.65 -11.65 -0.62
N VAL A 259 13.63 -10.89 -0.18
CA VAL A 259 13.17 -9.70 -0.92
C VAL A 259 14.29 -8.65 -1.01
N MET A 260 15.07 -8.41 0.06
CA MET A 260 16.21 -7.48 0.03
C MET A 260 17.28 -7.95 -0.96
N ARG A 261 17.60 -9.24 -0.96
CA ARG A 261 18.56 -9.85 -1.91
C ARG A 261 18.06 -9.69 -3.36
N ARG A 262 16.81 -10.04 -3.60
CA ARG A 262 16.17 -9.91 -4.91
C ARG A 262 16.16 -8.46 -5.39
N ALA A 263 15.79 -7.53 -4.54
CA ALA A 263 15.75 -6.11 -4.85
C ALA A 263 17.13 -5.56 -5.25
N ARG A 264 18.20 -5.93 -4.55
CA ARG A 264 19.56 -5.55 -4.94
C ARG A 264 19.94 -6.13 -6.32
N ALA A 265 19.59 -7.37 -6.57
CA ALA A 265 19.86 -8.00 -7.88
C ALA A 265 19.14 -7.27 -9.03
N LEU A 266 18.00 -6.59 -8.73
CA LEU A 266 17.26 -5.72 -9.65
C LEU A 266 17.76 -4.26 -9.65
N GLY A 267 18.85 -3.94 -8.95
CA GLY A 267 19.42 -2.59 -8.88
C GLY A 267 18.71 -1.64 -7.91
N CYS A 268 17.86 -2.16 -7.03
CA CYS A 268 17.25 -1.33 -5.96
C CYS A 268 18.29 -0.97 -4.89
N HIS A 269 18.13 0.23 -4.35
CA HIS A 269 18.96 0.78 -3.28
C HIS A 269 18.17 1.12 -2.01
N SER A 270 16.83 1.04 -2.07
CA SER A 270 15.92 1.37 -0.97
C SER A 270 14.85 0.30 -0.78
N PHE A 271 14.43 0.12 0.46
CA PHE A 271 13.37 -0.79 0.87
C PHE A 271 12.33 -0.02 1.68
N ASP A 272 11.10 0.05 1.19
CA ASP A 272 9.95 0.62 1.88
C ASP A 272 9.03 -0.50 2.39
N PHE A 273 9.02 -0.69 3.68
CA PHE A 273 8.17 -1.69 4.33
C PHE A 273 6.70 -1.27 4.40
N GLY A 274 6.38 -0.07 3.96
CA GLY A 274 5.05 0.51 3.98
C GLY A 274 4.49 0.75 5.39
N ARG A 275 3.21 1.11 5.38
CA ARG A 275 2.48 1.56 6.56
C ARG A 275 2.35 0.49 7.64
N SER A 276 2.45 0.95 8.90
CA SER A 276 1.95 0.22 10.06
C SER A 276 1.24 1.18 11.02
N LYS A 277 0.34 0.62 11.80
CA LYS A 277 -0.27 1.32 12.92
C LYS A 277 0.60 1.11 14.16
N ARG A 278 0.88 2.19 14.89
CA ARG A 278 1.64 2.10 16.16
C ARG A 278 0.99 1.11 17.12
N GLY A 279 1.82 0.34 17.84
CA GLY A 279 1.36 -0.63 18.84
C GLY A 279 0.86 -1.97 18.28
N THR A 280 0.95 -2.21 16.95
CA THR A 280 0.57 -3.48 16.34
C THR A 280 1.74 -4.45 16.20
N GLY A 281 1.44 -5.75 15.98
CA GLY A 281 2.45 -6.77 15.73
C GLY A 281 3.30 -6.48 14.48
N SER A 282 2.69 -5.96 13.41
CA SER A 282 3.41 -5.55 12.19
C SER A 282 4.36 -4.37 12.44
N TYR A 283 3.97 -3.41 13.27
CA TYR A 283 4.85 -2.33 13.71
C TYR A 283 6.08 -2.87 14.46
N SER A 284 5.85 -3.73 15.45
CA SER A 284 6.93 -4.33 16.24
C SER A 284 7.86 -5.19 15.39
N PHE A 285 7.31 -5.96 14.44
CA PHE A 285 8.08 -6.77 13.50
C PHE A 285 9.06 -5.92 12.68
N LYS A 286 8.59 -4.83 12.07
CA LYS A 286 9.41 -3.94 11.25
C LYS A 286 10.54 -3.27 12.07
N LYS A 287 10.25 -2.84 13.30
CA LYS A 287 11.28 -2.35 14.23
C LYS A 287 12.31 -3.43 14.56
N ASN A 288 11.86 -4.65 14.81
CA ASN A 288 12.75 -5.79 15.11
C ASN A 288 13.64 -6.15 13.91
N MET A 289 13.21 -5.87 12.68
CA MET A 289 14.01 -6.02 11.46
C MET A 289 15.01 -4.86 11.24
N GLY A 290 15.08 -3.87 12.15
CA GLY A 290 16.03 -2.78 12.10
C GLY A 290 15.59 -1.55 11.32
N PHE A 291 14.29 -1.42 11.03
CA PHE A 291 13.75 -0.26 10.34
C PHE A 291 13.40 0.88 11.29
N THR A 292 13.63 2.11 10.84
CA THR A 292 13.25 3.32 11.57
C THR A 292 11.87 3.79 11.10
N GLU A 293 11.02 4.18 12.04
CA GLU A 293 9.70 4.71 11.74
C GLU A 293 9.76 6.17 11.28
N THR A 294 8.88 6.52 10.35
CA THR A 294 8.61 7.90 9.93
C THR A 294 7.10 8.12 9.99
N PRO A 295 6.61 9.17 10.70
CA PRO A 295 5.18 9.49 10.74
C PRO A 295 4.62 9.74 9.35
N LEU A 296 3.36 9.36 9.13
CA LEU A 296 2.58 9.69 7.93
C LEU A 296 1.55 10.77 8.24
N ALA A 297 1.27 11.60 7.25
CA ALA A 297 0.32 12.70 7.35
C ALA A 297 -0.94 12.41 6.52
N TYR A 298 -1.87 11.66 7.10
CA TYR A 298 -3.18 11.50 6.47
C TYR A 298 -4.08 12.66 6.87
N GLU A 299 -4.38 13.51 5.90
CA GLU A 299 -5.14 14.74 6.10
C GLU A 299 -6.56 14.60 5.55
N TYR A 300 -7.52 15.17 6.25
CA TYR A 300 -8.95 15.02 5.98
C TYR A 300 -9.62 16.39 5.88
N ARG A 301 -10.30 16.63 4.77
CA ARG A 301 -11.26 17.70 4.65
C ARG A 301 -12.68 17.14 4.82
N LEU A 302 -13.34 17.48 5.91
CA LEU A 302 -14.73 17.10 6.14
C LEU A 302 -15.64 17.90 5.17
N VAL A 303 -16.59 17.22 4.53
CA VAL A 303 -17.57 17.81 3.60
C VAL A 303 -18.95 17.74 4.19
N LYS A 304 -19.53 16.54 4.32
CA LYS A 304 -20.83 16.34 4.98
C LYS A 304 -20.71 15.76 6.39
N ALA A 305 -19.59 15.14 6.71
CA ALA A 305 -19.37 14.60 8.04
C ALA A 305 -19.09 15.73 9.04
N ALA A 306 -19.65 15.61 10.25
CA ALA A 306 -19.35 16.50 11.38
C ALA A 306 -18.08 16.05 12.13
N GLU A 307 -17.69 14.78 12.01
CA GLU A 307 -16.58 14.18 12.75
C GLU A 307 -15.68 13.34 11.84
N MET A 308 -14.45 13.15 12.31
CA MET A 308 -13.45 12.30 11.64
C MET A 308 -13.90 10.84 11.56
N PRO A 309 -13.72 10.16 10.42
CA PRO A 309 -14.05 8.75 10.29
C PRO A 309 -13.20 7.89 11.23
N ASN A 310 -13.85 6.96 11.96
CA ASN A 310 -13.17 6.02 12.85
C ASN A 310 -13.43 4.57 12.41
N LEU A 311 -12.73 4.12 11.38
CA LEU A 311 -12.77 2.75 10.85
C LEU A 311 -11.65 1.86 11.41
N SER A 312 -11.06 2.25 12.56
CA SER A 312 -9.95 1.49 13.16
C SER A 312 -10.43 0.11 13.67
N PRO A 313 -9.71 -0.99 13.35
CA PRO A 313 -9.95 -2.30 13.97
C PRO A 313 -9.83 -2.30 15.51
N THR A 314 -9.14 -1.30 16.08
CA THR A 314 -9.05 -1.14 17.54
C THR A 314 -10.25 -0.44 18.15
N ASN A 315 -11.22 -0.01 17.37
CA ASN A 315 -12.49 0.49 17.88
C ASN A 315 -13.24 -0.68 18.56
N PRO A 316 -13.60 -0.60 19.84
CA PRO A 316 -14.30 -1.67 20.56
C PRO A 316 -15.56 -2.19 19.86
N LYS A 317 -16.20 -1.32 19.07
CA LYS A 317 -17.37 -1.64 18.26
C LYS A 317 -17.14 -2.79 17.29
N TYR A 318 -15.89 -3.01 16.83
CA TYR A 318 -15.56 -4.07 15.88
C TYR A 318 -14.96 -5.33 16.54
N SER A 319 -14.67 -5.31 17.83
CA SER A 319 -13.99 -6.41 18.52
C SER A 319 -14.73 -7.76 18.41
N LEU A 320 -16.06 -7.75 18.56
CA LEU A 320 -16.88 -8.95 18.41
C LEU A 320 -16.87 -9.50 16.98
N LEU A 321 -16.91 -8.60 15.99
CA LEU A 321 -16.86 -8.98 14.57
C LEU A 321 -15.50 -9.56 14.22
N ILE A 322 -14.41 -8.98 14.73
CA ILE A 322 -13.04 -9.47 14.54
C ILE A 322 -12.89 -10.89 15.13
N ASN A 323 -13.35 -11.11 16.37
CA ASN A 323 -13.31 -12.40 17.02
C ASN A 323 -14.15 -13.46 16.29
N ALA A 324 -15.33 -13.10 15.80
CA ALA A 324 -16.15 -13.97 14.98
C ALA A 324 -15.45 -14.29 13.64
N TRP A 325 -14.86 -13.30 12.99
CA TRP A 325 -14.12 -13.47 11.73
C TRP A 325 -12.97 -14.45 11.84
N GLN A 326 -12.18 -14.36 12.91
CA GLN A 326 -11.04 -15.25 13.16
C GLN A 326 -11.44 -16.73 13.33
N ARG A 327 -12.69 -17.00 13.69
CA ARG A 327 -13.25 -18.35 13.86
C ARG A 327 -13.87 -18.93 12.60
N LEU A 328 -14.06 -18.11 11.57
CA LEU A 328 -14.63 -18.60 10.31
C LEU A 328 -13.65 -19.54 9.59
N PRO A 329 -14.16 -20.56 8.90
CA PRO A 329 -13.33 -21.39 8.03
C PRO A 329 -12.77 -20.53 6.90
N LEU A 330 -11.57 -20.85 6.41
CA LEU A 330 -10.85 -20.06 5.43
C LEU A 330 -11.65 -19.84 4.13
N TRP A 331 -12.38 -20.85 3.66
CA TRP A 331 -13.22 -20.73 2.48
C TRP A 331 -14.29 -19.64 2.63
N ALA A 332 -14.90 -19.54 3.82
CA ALA A 332 -15.94 -18.54 4.09
C ALA A 332 -15.34 -17.12 4.09
N THR A 333 -14.16 -16.92 4.69
CA THR A 333 -13.47 -15.60 4.67
C THR A 333 -13.04 -15.22 3.26
N LYS A 334 -12.65 -16.15 2.41
CA LYS A 334 -12.35 -15.91 0.99
C LYS A 334 -13.59 -15.54 0.15
N LEU A 335 -14.78 -15.99 0.56
CA LEU A 335 -16.04 -15.65 -0.12
C LEU A 335 -16.59 -14.29 0.34
N VAL A 336 -16.64 -14.06 1.66
CA VAL A 336 -17.26 -12.85 2.26
C VAL A 336 -16.27 -11.68 2.37
N GLY A 337 -14.97 -11.96 2.43
CA GLY A 337 -13.92 -10.96 2.57
C GLY A 337 -13.89 -9.93 1.46
N PRO A 338 -13.85 -10.33 0.17
CA PRO A 338 -13.70 -9.40 -0.93
C PRO A 338 -14.76 -8.29 -1.03
N PRO A 339 -16.08 -8.56 -0.86
CA PRO A 339 -17.08 -7.52 -0.81
C PRO A 339 -16.90 -6.50 0.33
N LEU A 340 -16.39 -6.96 1.48
CA LEU A 340 -16.10 -6.08 2.61
C LEU A 340 -14.80 -5.29 2.38
N ALA A 341 -13.73 -5.97 1.97
CA ALA A 341 -12.41 -5.37 1.78
C ALA A 341 -12.41 -4.27 0.72
N ARG A 342 -13.18 -4.43 -0.37
CA ARG A 342 -13.31 -3.40 -1.42
C ARG A 342 -13.83 -2.05 -0.92
N SER A 343 -14.44 -2.01 0.25
CA SER A 343 -15.06 -0.82 0.83
C SER A 343 -14.25 -0.21 1.99
N LEU A 344 -13.11 -0.82 2.34
CA LEU A 344 -12.27 -0.43 3.48
C LEU A 344 -11.01 0.35 3.06
N GLY A 345 -10.98 0.97 1.92
CA GLY A 345 -9.89 1.65 1.20
C GLY A 345 -8.80 2.38 1.97
#